data_54389c5af70790c3801605a45ebe3b65
#
_entry.id   54389c5af70790c3801605a45ebe3b65
#
_cell.length_a   1.000
_cell.length_b   1.000
_cell.length_c   1.000
_cell.angle_alpha   90.00
_cell.angle_beta   90.00
_cell.angle_gamma   90.00
#
_symmetry.space_group_name_H-M   'P 1'
#
loop_
_entity.id
_entity.type
_entity.pdbx_description
1 polymer ?
#
loop_
_entity_poly.entity_id
_entity_poly.type
_entity_poly.pdbx_seq_one_letter_code
_entity_poly.pdbx_strand_id
1 'polypeptide(L)'
;MTRVATFGNYQSALLELMSAQSRAAEAQERVSTQKNATDLTGFGRQSETLTALKGAQSRIQGFLDTSDAVSARLTTQDLALGQINDSISGARESLGNAIATDSGAALMQDLEGRFQAMRGGLNMRHLGSYLFAGASTFTQPVAADSMA
;
A
#
# COMPACT_ATOMS: atom_id res chain seq x y z
N MET A 1 58.30 -32.83 35.23
CA MET A 1 56.87 -32.86 34.85
C MET A 1 56.09 -31.56 35.12
N THR A 2 56.64 -30.55 35.77
CA THR A 2 55.98 -29.27 36.10
C THR A 2 55.80 -28.30 34.93
N ARG A 3 56.65 -28.34 33.89
CA ARG A 3 56.58 -27.41 32.76
C ARG A 3 55.34 -27.63 31.85
N VAL A 4 54.88 -28.86 31.69
CA VAL A 4 53.75 -29.18 30.82
C VAL A 4 52.44 -28.72 31.48
N ALA A 5 52.29 -28.87 32.80
CA ALA A 5 51.14 -28.41 33.56
C ALA A 5 51.02 -26.86 33.52
N THR A 6 52.12 -26.13 33.57
CA THR A 6 52.11 -24.65 33.51
C THR A 6 51.68 -24.15 32.12
N PHE A 7 52.09 -24.82 31.05
CA PHE A 7 51.72 -24.47 29.70
C PHE A 7 50.20 -24.74 29.45
N GLY A 8 49.70 -25.88 29.93
CA GLY A 8 48.27 -26.20 29.88
C GLY A 8 47.41 -25.19 30.65
N ASN A 9 47.83 -24.80 31.85
CA ASN A 9 47.15 -23.77 32.64
C ASN A 9 47.16 -22.39 31.96
N TYR A 10 48.25 -22.01 31.30
CA TYR A 10 48.33 -20.76 30.54
C TYR A 10 47.38 -20.77 29.33
N GLN A 11 47.33 -21.87 28.59
CA GLN A 11 46.43 -22.04 27.45
C GLN A 11 44.96 -21.99 27.88
N SER A 12 44.60 -22.64 29.00
CA SER A 12 43.23 -22.59 29.56
C SER A 12 42.85 -21.17 29.97
N ALA A 13 43.75 -20.46 30.67
CA ALA A 13 43.53 -19.07 31.07
C ALA A 13 43.34 -18.13 29.87
N LEU A 14 44.07 -18.37 28.78
CA LEU A 14 43.99 -17.58 27.55
C LEU A 14 42.65 -17.82 26.83
N LEU A 15 42.15 -19.07 26.79
CA LEU A 15 40.85 -19.42 26.25
C LEU A 15 39.70 -18.83 27.09
N GLU A 16 39.83 -18.86 28.42
CA GLU A 16 38.87 -18.23 29.30
C GLU A 16 38.80 -16.71 29.11
N LEU A 17 39.96 -16.05 28.97
CA LEU A 17 40.02 -14.61 28.67
C LEU A 17 39.34 -14.27 27.36
N MET A 18 39.63 -15.02 26.29
CA MET A 18 38.98 -14.81 24.98
C MET A 18 37.46 -15.03 25.07
N SER A 19 37.01 -16.04 25.78
CA SER A 19 35.59 -16.28 26.00
C SER A 19 34.91 -15.18 26.82
N ALA A 20 35.60 -14.61 27.79
CA ALA A 20 35.11 -13.49 28.60
C ALA A 20 35.01 -12.20 27.74
N GLN A 21 36.01 -11.93 26.89
CA GLN A 21 35.96 -10.81 25.99
C GLN A 21 34.81 -10.94 24.98
N SER A 22 34.59 -12.12 24.39
CA SER A 22 33.45 -12.37 23.51
C SER A 22 32.12 -12.10 24.18
N ARG A 23 31.92 -12.62 25.39
CA ARG A 23 30.68 -12.37 26.16
C ARG A 23 30.50 -10.90 26.52
N ALA A 24 31.59 -10.18 26.83
CA ALA A 24 31.52 -8.75 27.11
C ALA A 24 31.13 -7.95 25.87
N ALA A 25 31.68 -8.28 24.70
CA ALA A 25 31.32 -7.66 23.43
C ALA A 25 29.85 -7.92 23.07
N GLU A 26 29.37 -9.16 23.22
CA GLU A 26 27.96 -9.50 23.01
C GLU A 26 27.03 -8.74 23.97
N ALA A 27 27.41 -8.64 25.24
CA ALA A 27 26.62 -7.88 26.23
C ALA A 27 26.56 -6.39 25.87
N GLN A 28 27.65 -5.82 25.43
CA GLN A 28 27.72 -4.42 24.99
C GLN A 28 26.86 -4.18 23.73
N GLU A 29 26.87 -5.10 22.79
CA GLU A 29 25.99 -5.05 21.62
C GLU A 29 24.52 -5.11 21.98
N ARG A 30 24.13 -6.02 22.92
CA ARG A 30 22.75 -6.09 23.42
C ARG A 30 22.31 -4.81 24.10
N VAL A 31 23.17 -4.19 24.88
CA VAL A 31 22.88 -2.90 25.52
C VAL A 31 22.75 -1.78 24.49
N SER A 32 23.65 -1.71 23.53
CA SER A 32 23.64 -0.65 22.50
C SER A 32 22.47 -0.77 21.53
N THR A 33 22.10 -2.00 21.15
CA THR A 33 20.98 -2.25 20.21
C THR A 33 19.62 -2.38 20.91
N GLN A 34 19.59 -2.52 22.23
CA GLN A 34 18.39 -2.83 23.02
C GLN A 34 17.67 -4.11 22.54
N LYS A 35 18.40 -5.02 21.91
CA LYS A 35 17.87 -6.29 21.39
C LYS A 35 18.54 -7.45 22.15
N ASN A 36 17.77 -8.51 22.40
CA ASN A 36 18.29 -9.72 23.04
C ASN A 36 19.32 -10.46 22.17
N ALA A 37 19.14 -10.39 20.84
CA ALA A 37 20.07 -10.91 19.85
C ALA A 37 19.85 -10.22 18.48
N THR A 38 20.87 -10.21 17.64
CA THR A 38 20.82 -9.67 16.29
C THR A 38 20.48 -10.73 15.23
N ASP A 39 20.63 -12.01 15.61
CA ASP A 39 20.34 -13.16 14.74
C ASP A 39 19.41 -14.17 15.43
N LEU A 40 18.96 -15.19 14.67
CA LEU A 40 18.07 -16.24 15.18
C LEU A 40 18.77 -17.20 16.15
N THR A 41 20.09 -17.33 16.09
CA THR A 41 20.86 -18.23 16.96
C THR A 41 20.80 -17.79 18.42
N GLY A 42 20.77 -16.48 18.67
CA GLY A 42 20.64 -15.91 20.01
C GLY A 42 19.28 -16.12 20.66
N PHE A 43 18.26 -16.51 19.91
CA PHE A 43 16.91 -16.82 20.44
C PHE A 43 16.71 -18.32 20.76
N GLY A 44 17.64 -19.20 20.38
CA GLY A 44 17.60 -20.63 20.71
C GLY A 44 16.26 -21.28 20.34
N ARG A 45 15.58 -21.91 21.32
CA ARG A 45 14.28 -22.57 21.12
C ARG A 45 13.15 -21.64 20.71
N GLN A 46 13.28 -20.33 20.90
CA GLN A 46 12.26 -19.34 20.55
C GLN A 46 12.40 -18.87 19.08
N SER A 47 13.46 -19.27 18.39
CA SER A 47 13.70 -18.85 17.00
C SER A 47 12.58 -19.25 16.03
N GLU A 48 11.99 -20.45 16.23
CA GLU A 48 10.85 -20.94 15.44
C GLU A 48 9.61 -20.07 15.67
N THR A 49 9.27 -19.80 16.92
CA THR A 49 8.14 -18.93 17.28
C THR A 49 8.34 -17.51 16.74
N LEU A 50 9.56 -16.97 16.86
CA LEU A 50 9.89 -15.65 16.32
C LEU A 50 9.74 -15.60 14.80
N THR A 51 10.19 -16.64 14.09
CA THR A 51 10.06 -16.75 12.64
C THR A 51 8.57 -16.84 12.24
N ALA A 52 7.78 -17.64 12.95
CA ALA A 52 6.34 -17.75 12.72
C ALA A 52 5.62 -16.41 12.96
N LEU A 53 5.96 -15.69 14.04
CA LEU A 53 5.40 -14.37 14.33
C LEU A 53 5.79 -13.32 13.27
N LYS A 54 7.04 -13.29 12.83
CA LYS A 54 7.48 -12.42 11.73
C LYS A 54 6.75 -12.73 10.43
N GLY A 55 6.54 -14.01 10.12
CA GLY A 55 5.75 -14.42 8.98
C GLY A 55 4.27 -13.99 9.07
N ALA A 56 3.68 -14.10 10.26
CA ALA A 56 2.32 -13.61 10.52
C ALA A 56 2.24 -12.09 10.40
N GLN A 57 3.17 -11.36 10.97
CA GLN A 57 3.27 -9.90 10.86
C GLN A 57 3.39 -9.45 9.40
N SER A 58 4.26 -10.09 8.60
CA SER A 58 4.42 -9.75 7.19
C SER A 58 3.13 -9.99 6.39
N ARG A 59 2.38 -11.06 6.68
CA ARG A 59 1.07 -11.31 6.04
C ARG A 59 0.04 -10.26 6.42
N ILE A 60 -0.03 -9.90 7.71
CA ILE A 60 -0.93 -8.84 8.18
C ILE A 60 -0.61 -7.52 7.49
N GLN A 61 0.68 -7.16 7.41
CA GLN A 61 1.10 -5.95 6.71
C GLN A 61 0.68 -5.98 5.23
N GLY A 62 0.87 -7.10 4.53
CA GLY A 62 0.41 -7.25 3.15
C GLY A 62 -1.12 -7.13 2.99
N PHE A 63 -1.91 -7.58 3.96
CA PHE A 63 -3.36 -7.36 3.96
C PHE A 63 -3.72 -5.89 4.18
N LEU A 64 -3.03 -5.20 5.09
CA LEU A 64 -3.24 -3.77 5.31
C LEU A 64 -2.92 -2.96 4.05
N ASP A 65 -1.76 -3.20 3.44
CA ASP A 65 -1.35 -2.52 2.20
C ASP A 65 -2.36 -2.76 1.06
N THR A 66 -2.88 -3.99 0.94
CA THR A 66 -3.93 -4.33 -0.04
C THR A 66 -5.24 -3.61 0.28
N SER A 67 -5.64 -3.56 1.54
CA SER A 67 -6.85 -2.86 1.99
C SER A 67 -6.78 -1.37 1.68
N ASP A 68 -5.64 -0.75 1.94
CA ASP A 68 -5.39 0.66 1.65
C ASP A 68 -5.46 0.95 0.14
N ALA A 69 -4.86 0.08 -0.68
CA ALA A 69 -4.91 0.20 -2.13
C ALA A 69 -6.36 0.06 -2.67
N VAL A 70 -7.13 -0.89 -2.15
CA VAL A 70 -8.55 -1.06 -2.50
C VAL A 70 -9.37 0.15 -2.05
N SER A 71 -9.17 0.64 -0.83
CA SER A 71 -9.86 1.82 -0.29
C SER A 71 -9.60 3.06 -1.16
N ALA A 72 -8.35 3.31 -1.55
CA ALA A 72 -7.99 4.40 -2.45
C ALA A 72 -8.68 4.28 -3.82
N ARG A 73 -8.75 3.07 -4.38
CA ARG A 73 -9.47 2.81 -5.62
C ARG A 73 -10.97 3.07 -5.50
N LEU A 74 -11.59 2.59 -4.42
CA LEU A 74 -13.01 2.81 -4.15
C LEU A 74 -13.34 4.29 -3.97
N THR A 75 -12.49 5.04 -3.28
CA THR A 75 -12.65 6.51 -3.14
C THR A 75 -12.62 7.20 -4.50
N THR A 76 -11.70 6.81 -5.39
CA THR A 76 -11.64 7.36 -6.75
C THR A 76 -12.87 6.97 -7.57
N GLN A 77 -13.38 5.75 -7.38
CA GLN A 77 -14.59 5.26 -8.04
C GLN A 77 -15.85 6.00 -7.56
N ASP A 78 -15.96 6.26 -6.26
CA ASP A 78 -17.06 7.03 -5.67
C ASP A 78 -17.08 8.46 -6.20
N LEU A 79 -15.91 9.11 -6.29
CA LEU A 79 -15.78 10.43 -6.92
C LEU A 79 -16.26 10.42 -8.38
N ALA A 80 -15.87 9.41 -9.15
CA ALA A 80 -16.29 9.27 -10.54
C ALA A 80 -17.81 9.08 -10.69
N LEU A 81 -18.39 8.23 -9.84
CA LEU A 81 -19.84 8.00 -9.82
C LEU A 81 -20.62 9.26 -9.37
N GLY A 82 -20.09 10.01 -8.40
CA GLY A 82 -20.61 11.30 -8.00
C GLY A 82 -20.67 12.27 -9.17
N GLN A 83 -19.57 12.42 -9.92
CA GLN A 83 -19.49 13.29 -11.10
C GLN A 83 -20.50 12.87 -12.19
N ILE A 84 -20.66 11.58 -12.44
CA ILE A 84 -21.64 11.05 -13.38
C ILE A 84 -23.06 11.39 -12.91
N ASN A 85 -23.37 11.14 -11.65
CA ASN A 85 -24.69 11.44 -11.09
C ASN A 85 -25.03 12.92 -11.16
N ASP A 86 -24.09 13.80 -10.81
CA ASP A 86 -24.27 15.26 -10.89
C ASP A 86 -24.48 15.72 -12.34
N SER A 87 -23.77 15.12 -13.28
CA SER A 87 -23.93 15.42 -14.71
C SER A 87 -25.33 15.02 -15.23
N ILE A 88 -25.82 13.83 -14.85
CA ILE A 88 -27.15 13.35 -15.21
C ILE A 88 -28.22 14.22 -14.57
N SER A 89 -28.08 14.54 -13.28
CA SER A 89 -29.03 15.39 -12.55
C SER A 89 -29.11 16.79 -13.15
N GLY A 90 -27.97 17.38 -13.46
CA GLY A 90 -27.91 18.68 -14.13
C GLY A 90 -28.49 18.65 -15.55
N ALA A 91 -28.29 17.58 -16.32
CA ALA A 91 -28.92 17.44 -17.63
C ALA A 91 -30.45 17.37 -17.54
N ARG A 92 -30.98 16.65 -16.53
CA ARG A 92 -32.43 16.61 -16.28
C ARG A 92 -33.00 17.97 -15.90
N GLU A 93 -32.28 18.73 -15.06
CA GLU A 93 -32.65 20.08 -14.67
C GLU A 93 -32.66 21.03 -15.88
N SER A 94 -31.63 21.00 -16.73
CA SER A 94 -31.52 21.81 -17.93
C SER A 94 -32.68 21.53 -18.91
N LEU A 95 -33.03 20.25 -19.10
CA LEU A 95 -34.18 19.84 -19.90
C LEU A 95 -35.50 20.36 -19.28
N GLY A 96 -35.68 20.21 -17.98
CA GLY A 96 -36.88 20.73 -17.27
C GLY A 96 -37.03 22.23 -17.41
N ASN A 97 -35.97 22.99 -17.29
CA ASN A 97 -35.93 24.43 -17.44
C ASN A 97 -36.23 24.87 -18.88
N ALA A 98 -35.64 24.18 -19.90
CA ALA A 98 -35.88 24.47 -21.31
C ALA A 98 -37.35 24.25 -21.68
N ILE A 99 -37.98 23.20 -21.17
CA ILE A 99 -39.41 22.94 -21.37
C ILE A 99 -40.28 24.02 -20.69
N ALA A 100 -39.94 24.39 -19.42
CA ALA A 100 -40.70 25.38 -18.67
C ALA A 100 -40.63 26.81 -19.25
N THR A 101 -39.50 27.15 -19.86
CA THR A 101 -39.27 28.49 -20.44
C THR A 101 -39.50 28.56 -21.94
N ASP A 102 -39.86 27.45 -22.61
CA ASP A 102 -40.01 27.31 -24.06
C ASP A 102 -38.73 27.85 -24.79
N SER A 103 -37.55 27.63 -24.20
CA SER A 103 -36.28 28.16 -24.68
C SER A 103 -35.23 27.06 -24.77
N GLY A 104 -34.91 26.61 -25.98
CA GLY A 104 -33.90 25.60 -26.26
C GLY A 104 -32.54 26.15 -26.72
N ALA A 105 -32.38 27.46 -26.81
CA ALA A 105 -31.20 28.06 -27.49
C ALA A 105 -29.86 27.70 -26.82
N ALA A 106 -29.82 27.59 -25.50
CA ALA A 106 -28.62 27.21 -24.74
C ALA A 106 -28.60 25.73 -24.31
N LEU A 107 -29.71 25.00 -24.55
CA LEU A 107 -29.85 23.62 -24.04
C LEU A 107 -28.80 22.68 -24.62
N MET A 108 -28.57 22.73 -25.92
CA MET A 108 -27.59 21.84 -26.56
C MET A 108 -26.17 22.07 -26.06
N GLN A 109 -25.81 23.33 -25.79
CA GLN A 109 -24.48 23.65 -25.23
C GLN A 109 -24.34 23.16 -23.81
N ASP A 110 -25.40 23.29 -22.99
CA ASP A 110 -25.35 22.81 -21.60
C ASP A 110 -25.35 21.28 -21.56
N LEU A 111 -26.16 20.60 -22.38
CA LEU A 111 -26.13 19.13 -22.49
C LEU A 111 -24.78 18.61 -22.95
N GLU A 112 -24.13 19.26 -23.92
CA GLU A 112 -22.78 18.91 -24.35
C GLU A 112 -21.80 19.05 -23.20
N GLY A 113 -21.87 20.12 -22.39
CA GLY A 113 -21.05 20.28 -21.20
C GLY A 113 -21.25 19.17 -20.16
N ARG A 114 -22.54 18.77 -19.93
CA ARG A 114 -22.88 17.65 -19.05
C ARG A 114 -22.38 16.31 -19.58
N PHE A 115 -22.49 16.10 -20.90
CA PHE A 115 -21.93 14.91 -21.56
C PHE A 115 -20.43 14.81 -21.37
N GLN A 116 -19.69 15.90 -21.57
CA GLN A 116 -18.24 15.92 -21.37
C GLN A 116 -17.85 15.64 -19.90
N ALA A 117 -18.60 16.17 -18.94
CA ALA A 117 -18.38 15.90 -17.52
C ALA A 117 -18.65 14.42 -17.18
N MET A 118 -19.75 13.84 -17.68
CA MET A 118 -20.07 12.42 -17.51
C MET A 118 -19.02 11.51 -18.16
N ARG A 119 -18.60 11.85 -19.39
CA ARG A 119 -17.49 11.17 -20.08
C ARG A 119 -16.20 11.20 -19.25
N GLY A 120 -15.88 12.36 -18.66
CA GLY A 120 -14.74 12.51 -17.74
C GLY A 120 -14.81 11.54 -16.57
N GLY A 121 -15.97 11.42 -15.94
CA GLY A 121 -16.21 10.46 -14.88
C GLY A 121 -16.04 9.00 -15.32
N LEU A 122 -16.63 8.63 -16.47
CA LEU A 122 -16.51 7.27 -17.04
C LEU A 122 -15.07 6.93 -17.46
N ASN A 123 -14.29 7.92 -17.89
CA ASN A 123 -12.90 7.75 -18.28
C ASN A 123 -11.90 8.02 -17.14
N MET A 124 -12.39 8.08 -15.91
CA MET A 124 -11.51 8.30 -14.76
C MET A 124 -10.52 7.15 -14.56
N ARG A 125 -9.29 7.51 -14.20
CA ARG A 125 -8.19 6.57 -14.00
C ARG A 125 -7.77 6.51 -12.53
N HIS A 126 -7.34 5.33 -12.12
CA HIS A 126 -6.64 5.11 -10.87
C HIS A 126 -5.33 4.36 -11.16
N LEU A 127 -4.19 4.92 -10.75
CA LEU A 127 -2.86 4.35 -11.01
C LEU A 127 -2.63 3.94 -12.48
N GLY A 128 -3.07 4.79 -13.42
CA GLY A 128 -2.88 4.57 -14.85
C GLY A 128 -3.90 3.67 -15.55
N SER A 129 -4.78 2.99 -14.80
CA SER A 129 -5.82 2.09 -15.31
C SER A 129 -7.19 2.77 -15.27
N TYR A 130 -8.01 2.59 -16.31
CA TYR A 130 -9.39 3.06 -16.31
C TYR A 130 -10.26 2.26 -15.34
N LEU A 131 -11.07 2.95 -14.54
CA LEU A 131 -11.91 2.32 -13.50
C LEU A 131 -13.06 1.51 -14.08
N PHE A 132 -13.62 1.94 -15.21
CA PHE A 132 -14.84 1.37 -15.81
C PHE A 132 -14.58 0.60 -17.13
N ALA A 133 -13.33 0.31 -17.45
CA ALA A 133 -12.96 -0.41 -18.69
C ALA A 133 -13.09 -1.94 -18.60
N GLY A 134 -13.57 -2.48 -17.47
CA GLY A 134 -13.68 -3.94 -17.27
C GLY A 134 -12.32 -4.63 -17.35
N ALA A 135 -12.21 -5.66 -18.20
CA ALA A 135 -10.97 -6.41 -18.39
C ALA A 135 -9.91 -5.64 -19.21
N SER A 136 -10.32 -4.67 -20.02
CA SER A 136 -9.42 -3.87 -20.89
C SER A 136 -8.98 -2.58 -20.21
N THR A 137 -8.35 -2.67 -19.05
CA THR A 137 -8.06 -1.57 -18.13
C THR A 137 -7.25 -0.41 -18.73
N PHE A 138 -6.58 -0.61 -19.86
CA PHE A 138 -5.81 0.42 -20.57
C PHE A 138 -6.56 1.04 -21.76
N THR A 139 -7.75 0.52 -22.08
CA THR A 139 -8.59 1.06 -23.16
C THR A 139 -9.61 2.03 -22.60
N GLN A 140 -9.72 3.19 -23.23
CA GLN A 140 -10.67 4.23 -22.83
C GLN A 140 -12.12 3.73 -22.96
N PRO A 141 -12.95 3.75 -21.91
CA PRO A 141 -14.32 3.26 -21.94
C PRO A 141 -15.23 4.01 -22.90
N VAL A 142 -15.11 5.34 -22.94
CA VAL A 142 -15.92 6.21 -23.80
C VAL A 142 -15.01 7.00 -24.73
N ALA A 143 -14.98 6.60 -26.00
CA ALA A 143 -14.16 7.23 -27.03
C ALA A 143 -14.87 8.41 -27.76
N ALA A 144 -16.22 8.51 -27.66
CA ALA A 144 -16.99 9.59 -28.29
C ALA A 144 -16.55 10.98 -27.78
N ASP A 145 -16.25 11.89 -28.67
CA ASP A 145 -15.77 13.23 -28.32
C ASP A 145 -16.90 14.26 -28.17
N SER A 146 -18.08 13.98 -28.68
CA SER A 146 -19.28 14.83 -28.62
C SER A 146 -20.56 13.98 -28.62
N MET A 147 -21.70 14.62 -28.37
CA MET A 147 -23.03 14.02 -28.52
C MET A 147 -23.49 13.90 -29.96
N ALA A 148 -22.82 14.58 -30.90
CA ALA A 148 -23.14 14.60 -32.31
C ALA A 148 -22.38 13.52 -33.08
#